data_339595588fe1d0f85c8238513514a449
#
_entry.id   339595588fe1d0f85c8238513514a449
#
_cell.length_a   1.000
_cell.length_b   1.000
_cell.length_c   1.000
_cell.angle_alpha   90.00
_cell.angle_beta   90.00
_cell.angle_gamma   90.00
#
_symmetry.space_group_name_H-M   'P 1'
#
loop_
_entity.id
_entity.type
_entity.pdbx_description
1 polymer ?
#
loop_
_entity_poly.entity_id
_entity_poly.type
_entity_poly.pdbx_seq_one_letter_code
_entity_poly.pdbx_strand_id
1 'polypeptide(L)'
;MKTITDLVIQKRDKDRMSIFLDGEFAFGLAVPVAAGLKVGQQLSPEDIEDLQRKEQTERAKKNAIRFVSYRPRSVYELQTHLQKKDFEEGTIDFVVEYLTKLDLLDDVAFAHYWVEQRETFRPRSRFALGQELRQKGINREIIEEVLEDVDETAAARRAVEKKAPRWAGLPEDAFKEKMAGFLQRRGFSYEVIRETLEESWQD
;
A
#
# COMPACT_ATOMS: atom_id res chain seq x y z
N MET A 1 -41.50 -10.53 -3.27
CA MET A 1 -41.14 -10.08 -1.91
C MET A 1 -40.81 -11.30 -1.07
N LYS A 2 -39.79 -11.20 -0.20
CA LYS A 2 -39.43 -12.23 0.77
C LYS A 2 -39.47 -11.69 2.18
N THR A 3 -39.86 -12.49 3.16
CA THR A 3 -40.04 -12.04 4.55
C THR A 3 -38.84 -12.44 5.37
N ILE A 4 -38.26 -11.49 6.14
CA ILE A 4 -37.21 -11.82 7.11
C ILE A 4 -37.82 -12.65 8.24
N THR A 5 -37.37 -13.88 8.36
CA THR A 5 -37.88 -14.81 9.39
C THR A 5 -36.95 -14.90 10.60
N ASP A 6 -35.62 -14.64 10.41
CA ASP A 6 -34.69 -14.60 11.54
C ASP A 6 -33.44 -13.75 11.21
N LEU A 7 -32.80 -13.20 12.27
CA LEU A 7 -31.61 -12.38 12.27
C LEU A 7 -30.66 -12.91 13.35
N VAL A 8 -29.60 -13.63 12.97
CA VAL A 8 -28.72 -14.33 13.91
C VAL A 8 -27.28 -13.85 13.82
N ILE A 9 -26.71 -13.36 14.92
CA ILE A 9 -25.28 -13.05 14.99
C ILE A 9 -24.46 -14.31 14.80
N GLN A 10 -23.47 -14.28 13.89
CA GLN A 10 -22.65 -15.44 13.58
C GLN A 10 -21.76 -15.86 14.76
N LYS A 11 -21.67 -17.15 15.03
CA LYS A 11 -20.89 -17.67 16.18
C LYS A 11 -19.39 -17.38 16.08
N ARG A 12 -18.83 -17.44 14.84
CA ARG A 12 -17.39 -17.26 14.57
C ARG A 12 -16.98 -15.82 14.28
N ASP A 13 -17.90 -14.99 13.84
CA ASP A 13 -17.65 -13.57 13.54
C ASP A 13 -18.80 -12.73 14.10
N LYS A 14 -18.55 -12.08 15.25
CA LYS A 14 -19.56 -11.27 15.97
C LYS A 14 -19.91 -9.97 15.26
N ASP A 15 -19.12 -9.57 14.27
CA ASP A 15 -19.37 -8.42 13.41
C ASP A 15 -20.30 -8.75 12.24
N ARG A 16 -20.81 -9.99 12.16
CA ARG A 16 -21.66 -10.47 11.07
C ARG A 16 -22.97 -11.06 11.56
N MET A 17 -24.00 -10.87 10.76
CA MET A 17 -25.34 -11.36 10.99
C MET A 17 -25.81 -12.23 9.82
N SER A 18 -26.35 -13.41 10.11
CA SER A 18 -27.02 -14.26 9.13
C SER A 18 -28.46 -13.85 8.99
N ILE A 19 -28.91 -13.63 7.76
CA ILE A 19 -30.26 -13.24 7.40
C ILE A 19 -30.99 -14.45 6.87
N PHE A 20 -32.16 -14.76 7.44
CA PHE A 20 -33.04 -15.82 7.00
C PHE A 20 -34.27 -15.21 6.34
N LEU A 21 -34.59 -15.68 5.14
CA LEU A 21 -35.76 -15.27 4.38
C LEU A 21 -36.67 -16.49 4.16
N ASP A 22 -37.95 -16.34 4.47
CA ASP A 22 -38.98 -17.39 4.32
C ASP A 22 -38.58 -18.74 4.99
N GLY A 23 -37.80 -18.67 6.09
CA GLY A 23 -37.36 -19.84 6.87
C GLY A 23 -36.01 -20.42 6.43
N GLU A 24 -35.40 -19.95 5.34
CA GLU A 24 -34.14 -20.44 4.83
C GLU A 24 -33.00 -19.39 4.97
N PHE A 25 -31.77 -19.88 5.17
CA PHE A 25 -30.61 -19.00 5.14
C PHE A 25 -30.47 -18.36 3.75
N ALA A 26 -30.43 -17.03 3.71
CA ALA A 26 -30.29 -16.29 2.46
C ALA A 26 -28.86 -15.75 2.25
N PHE A 27 -28.38 -14.93 3.18
CA PHE A 27 -27.04 -14.31 3.09
C PHE A 27 -26.57 -13.81 4.47
N GLY A 28 -25.29 -13.45 4.55
CA GLY A 28 -24.71 -12.80 5.71
C GLY A 28 -24.40 -11.35 5.46
N LEU A 29 -24.68 -10.46 6.42
CA LEU A 29 -24.40 -9.04 6.37
C LEU A 29 -23.46 -8.64 7.52
N ALA A 30 -22.67 -7.59 7.32
CA ALA A 30 -22.03 -6.90 8.43
C ALA A 30 -23.09 -6.30 9.36
N VAL A 31 -22.84 -6.32 10.67
CA VAL A 31 -23.81 -5.81 11.66
C VAL A 31 -24.27 -4.38 11.36
N PRO A 32 -23.39 -3.42 10.93
CA PRO A 32 -23.84 -2.08 10.56
C PRO A 32 -24.83 -2.06 9.38
N VAL A 33 -24.69 -2.96 8.42
CA VAL A 33 -25.60 -3.08 7.27
C VAL A 33 -26.96 -3.65 7.70
N ALA A 34 -26.93 -4.59 8.64
CA ALA A 34 -28.14 -5.25 9.15
C ALA A 34 -28.90 -4.43 10.22
N ALA A 35 -28.31 -3.36 10.77
CA ALA A 35 -28.80 -2.65 11.95
C ALA A 35 -30.25 -2.08 11.83
N GLY A 36 -30.72 -1.84 10.60
CA GLY A 36 -32.08 -1.35 10.34
C GLY A 36 -33.12 -2.45 10.05
N LEU A 37 -32.69 -3.72 9.93
CA LEU A 37 -33.55 -4.83 9.56
C LEU A 37 -34.34 -5.36 10.78
N LYS A 38 -35.55 -5.86 10.54
CA LYS A 38 -36.42 -6.43 11.57
C LYS A 38 -37.06 -7.75 11.10
N VAL A 39 -37.21 -8.68 12.02
CA VAL A 39 -38.02 -9.89 11.77
C VAL A 39 -39.45 -9.49 11.40
N GLY A 40 -40.02 -10.12 10.39
CA GLY A 40 -41.30 -9.80 9.80
C GLY A 40 -41.24 -8.74 8.69
N GLN A 41 -40.11 -8.08 8.47
CA GLN A 41 -39.94 -7.12 7.37
C GLN A 41 -39.97 -7.85 6.03
N GLN A 42 -40.69 -7.28 5.05
CA GLN A 42 -40.69 -7.75 3.67
C GLN A 42 -39.61 -7.02 2.86
N LEU A 43 -38.85 -7.77 2.09
CA LEU A 43 -37.84 -7.27 1.18
C LEU A 43 -38.22 -7.56 -0.28
N SER A 44 -38.13 -6.55 -1.12
CA SER A 44 -38.20 -6.71 -2.57
C SER A 44 -36.87 -7.27 -3.11
N PRO A 45 -36.81 -7.74 -4.35
CA PRO A 45 -35.54 -8.10 -5.00
C PRO A 45 -34.55 -6.92 -5.00
N GLU A 46 -35.02 -5.70 -5.22
CA GLU A 46 -34.22 -4.47 -5.22
C GLU A 46 -33.62 -4.18 -3.83
N ASP A 47 -34.41 -4.37 -2.75
CA ASP A 47 -33.93 -4.23 -1.37
C ASP A 47 -32.80 -5.22 -1.07
N ILE A 48 -32.94 -6.45 -1.56
CA ILE A 48 -31.92 -7.51 -1.38
C ILE A 48 -30.64 -7.13 -2.14
N GLU A 49 -30.74 -6.66 -3.38
CA GLU A 49 -29.59 -6.22 -4.17
C GLU A 49 -28.88 -5.03 -3.51
N ASP A 50 -29.64 -4.07 -2.97
CA ASP A 50 -29.09 -2.92 -2.25
C ASP A 50 -28.36 -3.34 -0.98
N LEU A 51 -28.91 -4.27 -0.21
CA LEU A 51 -28.26 -4.84 0.97
C LEU A 51 -26.96 -5.58 0.60
N GLN A 52 -26.95 -6.34 -0.49
CA GLN A 52 -25.77 -7.02 -0.97
C GLN A 52 -24.67 -6.04 -1.43
N ARG A 53 -25.05 -4.95 -2.08
CA ARG A 53 -24.16 -3.86 -2.49
C ARG A 53 -23.51 -3.17 -1.28
N LYS A 54 -24.33 -2.84 -0.27
CA LYS A 54 -23.84 -2.29 1.01
C LYS A 54 -22.89 -3.25 1.72
N GLU A 55 -23.20 -4.55 1.72
CA GLU A 55 -22.33 -5.59 2.26
C GLU A 55 -20.97 -5.66 1.53
N GLN A 56 -20.96 -5.59 0.19
CA GLN A 56 -19.72 -5.55 -0.59
C GLN A 56 -18.86 -4.33 -0.20
N THR A 57 -19.48 -3.19 -0.02
CA THR A 57 -18.80 -1.96 0.42
C THR A 57 -18.17 -2.12 1.81
N GLU A 58 -18.90 -2.66 2.79
CA GLU A 58 -18.37 -2.89 4.14
C GLU A 58 -17.24 -3.94 4.15
N ARG A 59 -17.35 -4.99 3.33
CA ARG A 59 -16.26 -5.97 3.15
C ARG A 59 -15.02 -5.33 2.53
N ALA A 60 -15.19 -4.48 1.54
CA ALA A 60 -14.07 -3.76 0.91
C ALA A 60 -13.39 -2.81 1.91
N LYS A 61 -14.16 -2.03 2.70
CA LYS A 61 -13.63 -1.17 3.78
C LYS A 61 -12.80 -1.98 4.80
N LYS A 62 -13.36 -3.10 5.31
CA LYS A 62 -12.66 -3.96 6.28
C LYS A 62 -11.33 -4.50 5.70
N ASN A 63 -11.33 -4.92 4.43
CA ASN A 63 -10.12 -5.36 3.73
C ASN A 63 -9.11 -4.23 3.54
N ALA A 64 -9.57 -3.05 3.14
CA ALA A 64 -8.74 -1.87 2.90
C ALA A 64 -8.08 -1.38 4.20
N ILE A 65 -8.86 -1.18 5.27
CA ILE A 65 -8.34 -0.77 6.58
C ILE A 65 -7.27 -1.74 7.07
N ARG A 66 -7.53 -3.05 6.99
CA ARG A 66 -6.54 -4.07 7.34
C ARG A 66 -5.28 -3.97 6.47
N PHE A 67 -5.41 -3.68 5.17
CA PHE A 67 -4.28 -3.59 4.24
C PHE A 67 -3.38 -2.38 4.53
N VAL A 68 -3.98 -1.22 4.86
CA VAL A 68 -3.23 0.00 5.18
C VAL A 68 -2.66 0.00 6.60
N SER A 69 -3.24 -0.78 7.54
CA SER A 69 -2.78 -0.83 8.93
C SER A 69 -1.40 -1.46 9.13
N TYR A 70 -0.90 -2.25 8.18
CA TYR A 70 0.42 -2.89 8.29
C TYR A 70 1.59 -1.96 7.95
N ARG A 71 1.39 -1.05 7.00
CA ARG A 71 2.32 0.02 6.60
C ARG A 71 1.60 1.03 5.71
N PRO A 72 2.14 2.24 5.55
CA PRO A 72 1.65 3.17 4.52
C PRO A 72 1.54 2.51 3.14
N ARG A 73 0.48 2.82 2.41
CA ARG A 73 0.18 2.30 1.06
C ARG A 73 -0.15 3.45 0.14
N SER A 74 0.22 3.33 -1.14
CA SER A 74 -0.28 4.25 -2.16
C SER A 74 -1.72 3.92 -2.55
N VAL A 75 -2.42 4.90 -3.13
CA VAL A 75 -3.75 4.70 -3.74
C VAL A 75 -3.71 3.54 -4.73
N TYR A 76 -2.72 3.50 -5.61
CA TYR A 76 -2.55 2.43 -6.60
C TYR A 76 -2.35 1.04 -5.96
N GLU A 77 -1.57 0.94 -4.87
CA GLU A 77 -1.40 -0.34 -4.15
C GLU A 77 -2.73 -0.83 -3.56
N LEU A 78 -3.55 0.08 -3.01
CA LEU A 78 -4.86 -0.26 -2.47
C LEU A 78 -5.84 -0.68 -3.57
N GLN A 79 -5.95 0.09 -4.65
CA GLN A 79 -6.80 -0.24 -5.80
C GLN A 79 -6.44 -1.63 -6.34
N THR A 80 -5.15 -1.88 -6.62
CA THR A 80 -4.67 -3.18 -7.09
C THR A 80 -4.97 -4.32 -6.10
N HIS A 81 -4.88 -4.04 -4.79
CA HIS A 81 -5.21 -5.03 -3.77
C HIS A 81 -6.70 -5.40 -3.77
N LEU A 82 -7.58 -4.41 -3.88
CA LEU A 82 -9.03 -4.63 -3.90
C LEU A 82 -9.50 -5.26 -5.22
N GLN A 83 -8.93 -4.87 -6.36
CA GLN A 83 -9.19 -5.50 -7.67
C GLN A 83 -8.87 -7.00 -7.64
N LYS A 84 -7.73 -7.40 -7.06
CA LYS A 84 -7.35 -8.81 -6.88
C LYS A 84 -8.28 -9.60 -5.94
N LYS A 85 -9.19 -8.94 -5.28
CA LYS A 85 -10.23 -9.53 -4.42
C LYS A 85 -11.62 -9.47 -5.04
N ASP A 86 -11.66 -9.17 -6.34
CA ASP A 86 -12.86 -9.12 -7.16
C ASP A 86 -13.92 -8.11 -6.68
N PHE A 87 -13.48 -6.98 -6.05
CA PHE A 87 -14.36 -5.87 -5.78
C PHE A 87 -14.58 -5.03 -7.04
N GLU A 88 -15.83 -4.57 -7.22
CA GLU A 88 -16.23 -3.70 -8.33
C GLU A 88 -15.55 -2.33 -8.25
N GLU A 89 -15.26 -1.72 -9.40
CA GLU A 89 -14.57 -0.44 -9.54
C GLU A 89 -15.24 0.67 -8.71
N GLY A 90 -16.56 0.82 -8.81
CA GLY A 90 -17.29 1.82 -8.02
C GLY A 90 -17.20 1.62 -6.49
N THR A 91 -17.08 0.36 -6.04
CA THR A 91 -16.81 0.06 -4.62
C THR A 91 -15.40 0.42 -4.23
N ILE A 92 -14.42 0.18 -5.12
CA ILE A 92 -13.01 0.52 -4.89
C ILE A 92 -12.85 2.04 -4.78
N ASP A 93 -13.43 2.80 -5.71
CA ASP A 93 -13.36 4.27 -5.73
C ASP A 93 -13.97 4.87 -4.46
N PHE A 94 -15.13 4.35 -4.06
CA PHE A 94 -15.76 4.76 -2.81
C PHE A 94 -14.86 4.50 -1.58
N VAL A 95 -14.19 3.35 -1.52
CA VAL A 95 -13.31 2.99 -0.40
C VAL A 95 -12.03 3.84 -0.42
N VAL A 96 -11.46 4.13 -1.58
CA VAL A 96 -10.31 5.05 -1.73
C VAL A 96 -10.69 6.43 -1.19
N GLU A 97 -11.81 7.01 -1.65
CA GLU A 97 -12.29 8.31 -1.17
C GLU A 97 -12.55 8.30 0.35
N TYR A 98 -13.16 7.23 0.85
CA TYR A 98 -13.44 7.08 2.28
C TYR A 98 -12.16 7.07 3.13
N LEU A 99 -11.13 6.31 2.72
CA LEU A 99 -9.86 6.25 3.46
C LEU A 99 -9.04 7.55 3.34
N THR A 100 -9.09 8.22 2.19
CA THR A 100 -8.46 9.53 1.99
C THR A 100 -9.08 10.58 2.92
N LYS A 101 -10.42 10.63 3.07
CA LYS A 101 -11.11 11.52 4.00
C LYS A 101 -10.79 11.25 5.48
N LEU A 102 -10.32 10.06 5.80
CA LEU A 102 -9.89 9.67 7.15
C LEU A 102 -8.37 9.82 7.37
N ASP A 103 -7.64 10.41 6.43
CA ASP A 103 -6.17 10.55 6.44
C ASP A 103 -5.42 9.19 6.59
N LEU A 104 -6.07 8.11 6.17
CA LEU A 104 -5.49 6.76 6.18
C LEU A 104 -4.84 6.38 4.84
N LEU A 105 -5.02 7.21 3.82
CA LEU A 105 -4.50 7.02 2.47
C LEU A 105 -4.08 8.38 1.90
N ASP A 106 -2.77 8.55 1.75
CA ASP A 106 -2.13 9.77 1.29
C ASP A 106 -0.87 9.43 0.49
N ASP A 107 -0.85 9.76 -0.80
CA ASP A 107 0.26 9.46 -1.71
C ASP A 107 1.50 10.32 -1.43
N VAL A 108 1.35 11.54 -0.89
CA VAL A 108 2.47 12.39 -0.48
C VAL A 108 3.17 11.79 0.74
N ALA A 109 2.39 11.50 1.78
CA ALA A 109 2.90 10.84 2.99
C ALA A 109 3.52 9.47 2.67
N PHE A 110 2.92 8.70 1.75
CA PHE A 110 3.49 7.43 1.28
C PHE A 110 4.83 7.64 0.58
N ALA A 111 4.96 8.65 -0.30
CA ALA A 111 6.19 8.91 -1.04
C ALA A 111 7.34 9.29 -0.10
N HIS A 112 7.11 10.18 0.88
CA HIS A 112 8.08 10.50 1.93
C HIS A 112 8.50 9.25 2.72
N TYR A 113 7.53 8.48 3.20
CA TYR A 113 7.81 7.21 3.89
C TYR A 113 8.67 6.27 3.03
N TRP A 114 8.36 6.15 1.73
CA TRP A 114 9.11 5.26 0.83
C TRP A 114 10.55 5.69 0.68
N VAL A 115 10.80 6.99 0.49
CA VAL A 115 12.16 7.57 0.39
C VAL A 115 12.94 7.34 1.68
N GLU A 116 12.37 7.67 2.84
CA GLU A 116 12.99 7.48 4.15
C GLU A 116 13.39 6.01 4.39
N GLN A 117 12.49 5.06 4.08
CA GLN A 117 12.78 3.63 4.18
C GLN A 117 13.93 3.20 3.26
N ARG A 118 14.02 3.79 2.06
CA ARG A 118 15.13 3.51 1.15
C ARG A 118 16.43 4.11 1.65
N GLU A 119 16.43 5.35 2.07
CA GLU A 119 17.61 6.00 2.63
C GLU A 119 18.16 5.26 3.83
N THR A 120 17.28 4.83 4.73
CA THR A 120 17.68 4.11 5.95
C THR A 120 18.21 2.72 5.67
N PHE A 121 17.51 1.92 4.87
CA PHE A 121 17.82 0.49 4.77
C PHE A 121 18.51 0.10 3.46
N ARG A 122 18.22 0.80 2.37
CA ARG A 122 18.70 0.45 1.03
C ARG A 122 18.86 1.70 0.16
N PRO A 123 19.85 2.56 0.45
CA PRO A 123 20.05 3.81 -0.29
C PRO A 123 20.08 3.60 -1.79
N ARG A 124 19.40 4.49 -2.54
CA ARG A 124 19.30 4.50 -3.99
C ARG A 124 19.44 5.92 -4.52
N SER A 125 19.74 6.04 -5.82
CA SER A 125 19.75 7.33 -6.51
C SER A 125 18.34 7.94 -6.60
N ARG A 126 18.26 9.26 -6.80
CA ARG A 126 16.99 9.96 -7.11
C ARG A 126 16.28 9.33 -8.30
N PHE A 127 17.01 9.00 -9.35
CA PHE A 127 16.46 8.33 -10.53
C PHE A 127 15.79 6.99 -10.18
N ALA A 128 16.49 6.15 -9.43
CA ALA A 128 15.95 4.85 -9.04
C ALA A 128 14.76 4.97 -8.08
N LEU A 129 14.77 5.92 -7.13
CA LEU A 129 13.65 6.24 -6.25
C LEU A 129 12.44 6.70 -7.06
N GLY A 130 12.64 7.61 -8.02
CA GLY A 130 11.58 8.08 -8.91
C GLY A 130 10.95 6.95 -9.72
N GLN A 131 11.74 5.99 -10.21
CA GLN A 131 11.22 4.81 -10.91
C GLN A 131 10.38 3.92 -9.96
N GLU A 132 10.85 3.70 -8.73
CA GLU A 132 10.10 2.94 -7.74
C GLU A 132 8.76 3.60 -7.39
N LEU A 133 8.75 4.93 -7.17
CA LEU A 133 7.54 5.69 -6.87
C LEU A 133 6.54 5.68 -8.04
N ARG A 134 7.02 5.79 -9.30
CA ARG A 134 6.14 5.62 -10.48
C ARG A 134 5.50 4.23 -10.53
N GLN A 135 6.27 3.18 -10.24
CA GLN A 135 5.73 1.81 -10.17
C GLN A 135 4.70 1.64 -9.03
N LYS A 136 4.71 2.54 -8.04
CA LYS A 136 3.74 2.62 -6.96
C LYS A 136 2.53 3.51 -7.29
N GLY A 137 2.47 4.04 -8.51
CA GLY A 137 1.37 4.87 -8.99
C GLY A 137 1.43 6.31 -8.49
N ILE A 138 2.56 6.76 -7.93
CA ILE A 138 2.72 8.15 -7.47
C ILE A 138 2.85 9.06 -8.69
N ASN A 139 2.15 10.18 -8.66
CA ASN A 139 2.17 11.15 -9.74
C ASN A 139 3.52 11.87 -9.81
N ARG A 140 3.77 12.51 -10.97
CA ARG A 140 5.05 13.13 -11.28
C ARG A 140 5.36 14.30 -10.35
N GLU A 141 4.37 15.11 -10.04
CA GLU A 141 4.52 16.32 -9.22
C GLU A 141 4.96 15.95 -7.79
N ILE A 142 4.32 14.96 -7.17
CA ILE A 142 4.71 14.44 -5.86
C ILE A 142 6.12 13.85 -5.90
N ILE A 143 6.48 13.12 -6.96
CA ILE A 143 7.82 12.54 -7.10
C ILE A 143 8.88 13.63 -7.18
N GLU A 144 8.66 14.67 -7.98
CA GLU A 144 9.60 15.78 -8.14
C GLU A 144 9.80 16.52 -6.81
N GLU A 145 8.70 16.84 -6.11
CA GLU A 145 8.72 17.49 -4.80
C GLU A 145 9.50 16.67 -3.75
N VAL A 146 9.11 15.40 -3.56
CA VAL A 146 9.70 14.55 -2.51
C VAL A 146 11.18 14.21 -2.77
N LEU A 147 11.62 14.20 -4.02
CA LEU A 147 13.01 13.91 -4.37
C LEU A 147 13.89 15.18 -4.43
N GLU A 148 13.35 16.38 -4.33
CA GLU A 148 14.12 17.62 -4.39
C GLU A 148 15.20 17.68 -3.28
N ASP A 149 14.83 17.29 -2.06
CA ASP A 149 15.69 17.35 -0.87
C ASP A 149 16.58 16.10 -0.69
N VAL A 150 16.52 15.10 -1.57
CA VAL A 150 17.33 13.89 -1.44
C VAL A 150 18.79 14.20 -1.79
N ASP A 151 19.68 14.12 -0.82
CA ASP A 151 21.13 14.21 -1.04
C ASP A 151 21.68 12.89 -1.61
N GLU A 152 21.92 12.90 -2.92
CA GLU A 152 22.33 11.71 -3.67
C GLU A 152 23.76 11.25 -3.31
N THR A 153 24.68 12.20 -3.05
CA THR A 153 26.04 11.91 -2.63
C THR A 153 26.05 11.27 -1.24
N ALA A 154 25.33 11.86 -0.28
CA ALA A 154 25.19 11.24 1.04
C ALA A 154 24.50 9.85 1.00
N ALA A 155 23.52 9.66 0.11
CA ALA A 155 22.92 8.34 -0.09
C ALA A 155 23.91 7.31 -0.64
N ALA A 156 24.78 7.72 -1.58
CA ALA A 156 25.84 6.86 -2.12
C ALA A 156 26.86 6.49 -1.04
N ARG A 157 27.33 7.45 -0.23
CA ARG A 157 28.23 7.22 0.92
C ARG A 157 27.62 6.22 1.89
N ARG A 158 26.39 6.40 2.33
CA ARG A 158 25.68 5.42 3.20
C ARG A 158 25.59 4.03 2.58
N ALA A 159 25.43 3.95 1.25
CA ALA A 159 25.43 2.66 0.55
C ALA A 159 26.80 1.99 0.57
N VAL A 160 27.90 2.76 0.40
CA VAL A 160 29.28 2.29 0.49
C VAL A 160 29.59 1.79 1.89
N GLU A 161 29.36 2.61 2.93
CA GLU A 161 29.62 2.26 4.34
C GLU A 161 28.98 0.91 4.72
N LYS A 162 27.73 0.70 4.34
CA LYS A 162 27.04 -0.56 4.60
C LYS A 162 27.63 -1.77 3.86
N LYS A 163 28.28 -1.53 2.72
CA LYS A 163 28.76 -2.59 1.85
C LYS A 163 30.27 -2.84 1.97
N ALA A 164 31.05 -1.81 2.28
CA ALA A 164 32.50 -1.85 2.37
C ALA A 164 33.05 -3.00 3.24
N PRO A 165 32.51 -3.29 4.43
CA PRO A 165 33.04 -4.38 5.25
C PRO A 165 33.08 -5.73 4.56
N ARG A 166 32.18 -5.98 3.61
CA ARG A 166 32.13 -7.25 2.85
C ARG A 166 33.34 -7.42 1.89
N TRP A 167 33.95 -6.32 1.49
CA TRP A 167 35.02 -6.30 0.49
C TRP A 167 36.31 -5.65 0.99
N ALA A 168 36.44 -5.41 2.29
CA ALA A 168 37.61 -4.75 2.92
C ALA A 168 38.93 -5.49 2.71
N GLY A 169 38.91 -6.79 2.40
CA GLY A 169 40.13 -7.58 2.12
C GLY A 169 40.55 -7.60 0.66
N LEU A 170 39.90 -6.85 -0.23
CA LEU A 170 40.25 -6.80 -1.64
C LEU A 170 41.34 -5.75 -1.92
N PRO A 171 42.21 -5.96 -2.96
CA PRO A 171 43.02 -4.88 -3.49
C PRO A 171 42.16 -3.67 -3.92
N GLU A 172 42.73 -2.47 -3.85
CA GLU A 172 42.04 -1.21 -4.12
C GLU A 172 41.24 -1.22 -5.43
N ASP A 173 41.88 -1.58 -6.53
CA ASP A 173 41.24 -1.60 -7.85
C ASP A 173 40.03 -2.54 -7.89
N ALA A 174 40.19 -3.74 -7.31
CA ALA A 174 39.11 -4.72 -7.25
C ALA A 174 37.94 -4.28 -6.33
N PHE A 175 38.26 -3.57 -5.23
CA PHE A 175 37.27 -2.96 -4.36
C PHE A 175 36.49 -1.87 -5.09
N LYS A 176 37.21 -0.92 -5.73
CA LYS A 176 36.59 0.19 -6.49
C LYS A 176 35.70 -0.34 -7.62
N GLU A 177 36.19 -1.32 -8.40
CA GLU A 177 35.39 -1.93 -9.47
C GLU A 177 34.09 -2.55 -8.95
N LYS A 178 34.15 -3.35 -7.88
CA LYS A 178 32.99 -4.01 -7.29
C LYS A 178 32.01 -3.00 -6.69
N MET A 179 32.54 -1.97 -6.04
CA MET A 179 31.71 -0.91 -5.42
C MET A 179 31.04 -0.06 -6.49
N ALA A 180 31.77 0.31 -7.56
CA ALA A 180 31.19 1.03 -8.70
C ALA A 180 30.02 0.24 -9.32
N GLY A 181 30.22 -1.03 -9.62
CA GLY A 181 29.15 -1.89 -10.14
C GLY A 181 27.96 -2.05 -9.17
N PHE A 182 28.21 -2.02 -7.86
CA PHE A 182 27.15 -2.05 -6.85
C PHE A 182 26.34 -0.75 -6.83
N LEU A 183 26.99 0.42 -6.86
CA LEU A 183 26.34 1.74 -6.89
C LEU A 183 25.59 1.96 -8.21
N GLN A 184 26.16 1.52 -9.34
CA GLN A 184 25.50 1.58 -10.64
C GLN A 184 24.17 0.81 -10.64
N ARG A 185 24.12 -0.39 -10.08
CA ARG A 185 22.87 -1.17 -9.92
C ARG A 185 21.86 -0.53 -9.00
N ARG A 186 22.27 0.46 -8.20
CA ARG A 186 21.39 1.30 -7.36
C ARG A 186 20.95 2.57 -8.04
N GLY A 187 21.41 2.79 -9.27
CA GLY A 187 21.01 3.87 -10.15
C GLY A 187 21.85 5.13 -10.04
N PHE A 188 22.92 5.15 -9.23
CA PHE A 188 23.78 6.32 -9.09
C PHE A 188 24.52 6.62 -10.40
N SER A 189 24.69 7.93 -10.70
CA SER A 189 25.41 8.39 -11.88
C SER A 189 26.92 8.11 -11.76
N TYR A 190 27.60 8.11 -12.90
CA TYR A 190 29.05 7.92 -12.91
C TYR A 190 29.79 8.99 -12.09
N GLU A 191 29.31 10.24 -12.13
CA GLU A 191 29.90 11.35 -11.38
C GLU A 191 29.81 11.12 -9.87
N VAL A 192 28.61 10.80 -9.37
CA VAL A 192 28.40 10.49 -7.95
C VAL A 192 29.21 9.27 -7.51
N ILE A 193 29.29 8.22 -8.35
CA ILE A 193 30.08 7.03 -8.05
C ILE A 193 31.55 7.38 -7.91
N ARG A 194 32.10 8.14 -8.87
CA ARG A 194 33.51 8.54 -8.85
C ARG A 194 33.84 9.36 -7.60
N GLU A 195 33.07 10.41 -7.35
CA GLU A 195 33.23 11.28 -6.17
C GLU A 195 33.20 10.47 -4.86
N THR A 196 32.18 9.62 -4.71
CA THR A 196 32.02 8.80 -3.51
C THR A 196 33.17 7.83 -3.29
N LEU A 197 33.74 7.25 -4.36
CA LEU A 197 34.83 6.27 -4.23
C LEU A 197 36.21 6.94 -4.03
N GLU A 198 36.44 8.15 -4.56
CA GLU A 198 37.61 8.95 -4.29
C GLU A 198 37.69 9.35 -2.82
N GLU A 199 36.58 9.75 -2.20
CA GLU A 199 36.51 10.11 -0.78
C GLU A 199 36.61 8.88 0.15
N SER A 200 35.93 7.80 -0.17
CA SER A 200 35.88 6.60 0.68
C SER A 200 37.20 5.83 0.79
N TRP A 201 38.20 6.19 -0.01
CA TRP A 201 39.54 5.55 0.04
C TRP A 201 40.56 6.39 0.81
N GLN A 202 40.23 7.62 1.19
CA GLN A 202 41.10 8.52 1.93
C GLN A 202 40.97 8.39 3.45
N ASP A 203 39.93 7.74 3.92
CA ASP A 203 39.62 7.44 5.33
C ASP A 203 39.96 5.99 5.69
#